data_56d4b826157f629dfc499eb7ba58801a
#
_entry.id   56d4b826157f629dfc499eb7ba58801a
#
_cell.length_a   1.000
_cell.length_b   1.000
_cell.length_c   1.000
_cell.angle_alpha   90.00
_cell.angle_beta   90.00
_cell.angle_gamma   90.00
#
_symmetry.space_group_name_H-M   'P 1'
#
loop_
_entity.id
_entity.type
_entity.pdbx_description
1 polymer ?
#
loop_
_entity_poly.entity_id
_entity_poly.type
_entity_poly.pdbx_seq_one_letter_code
_entity_poly.pdbx_strand_id
1 'polypeptide(L)'
;ELEDMYNNLMGSLDPEFAYDVAYTLSETEEFHSSPLGGRNAGSDAEHRTAEYLVDLMEEIGLTEVEKMGAQCDLWSNNGSTLKVGDTFYDVYAYPSKPTPTDGITAEIVFMNDGTMWDYEDVDVTGKIVLVDIDQRANWWITYPMLEAELQGAAAIMSAQVSGFAEIADDALNCQDICAPMSIPCVSIGLGDSQELQEMMEKGPVTGTLTVDNDINIDQGTTYNVLGKIPGKSSDYQIVVGAHYDVHFHGFQDNCCAVGLNLAMAKGIIDSGYEPMNDIIFVIHGSEEWGSFGTQYDWTVGAWEMINHQHPEWVGKTLSFINFEL
;
A
#
# COMPACT_ATOMS: atom_id res chain seq x y z
N GLU A 1 9.20 42.15 5.97
CA GLU A 1 10.30 41.14 6.14
C GLU A 1 9.76 39.72 6.28
N LEU A 2 8.91 39.41 7.27
CA LEU A 2 8.26 38.07 7.36
C LEU A 2 7.27 37.83 6.22
N GLU A 3 6.49 38.84 5.85
CA GLU A 3 5.55 38.76 4.74
C GLU A 3 6.25 38.59 3.40
N ASP A 4 7.38 39.30 3.19
CA ASP A 4 8.19 39.15 1.97
C ASP A 4 8.81 37.75 1.87
N MET A 5 9.32 37.25 2.99
CA MET A 5 9.86 35.90 3.06
C MET A 5 8.79 34.83 2.78
N TYR A 6 7.61 34.96 3.38
CA TYR A 6 6.47 34.10 3.13
C TYR A 6 6.05 34.10 1.65
N ASN A 7 5.89 35.32 1.09
CA ASN A 7 5.49 35.48 -0.32
C ASN A 7 6.56 34.90 -1.27
N ASN A 8 7.84 35.06 -0.95
CA ASN A 8 8.92 34.47 -1.74
C ASN A 8 8.87 32.95 -1.69
N LEU A 9 8.72 32.36 -0.49
CA LEU A 9 8.60 30.91 -0.33
C LEU A 9 7.38 30.37 -1.07
N MET A 10 6.20 30.98 -0.90
CA MET A 10 4.99 30.57 -1.60
C MET A 10 5.10 30.71 -3.12
N GLY A 11 5.78 31.77 -3.58
CA GLY A 11 6.04 31.99 -5.02
C GLY A 11 7.05 31.01 -5.63
N SER A 12 7.82 30.30 -4.81
CA SER A 12 8.80 29.30 -5.26
C SER A 12 8.24 27.88 -5.29
N LEU A 13 7.03 27.65 -4.78
CA LEU A 13 6.36 26.35 -4.89
C LEU A 13 5.93 26.10 -6.34
N ASP A 14 6.23 24.91 -6.82
CA ASP A 14 5.96 24.46 -8.20
C ASP A 14 4.97 23.28 -8.20
N PRO A 15 3.66 23.55 -8.37
CA PRO A 15 2.66 22.48 -8.44
C PRO A 15 2.81 21.58 -9.66
N GLU A 16 3.33 22.10 -10.79
CA GLU A 16 3.57 21.30 -11.98
C GLU A 16 4.67 20.26 -11.69
N PHE A 17 5.75 20.67 -11.04
CA PHE A 17 6.80 19.73 -10.62
C PHE A 17 6.22 18.63 -9.71
N ALA A 18 5.38 18.98 -8.73
CA ALA A 18 4.74 17.99 -7.86
C ALA A 18 3.91 16.98 -8.65
N TYR A 19 3.11 17.46 -9.61
CA TYR A 19 2.31 16.62 -10.48
C TYR A 19 3.18 15.72 -11.37
N ASP A 20 4.22 16.27 -11.99
CA ASP A 20 5.11 15.52 -12.88
C ASP A 20 5.84 14.40 -12.16
N VAL A 21 6.27 14.63 -10.91
CA VAL A 21 6.86 13.58 -10.05
C VAL A 21 5.84 12.50 -9.77
N ALA A 22 4.63 12.87 -9.33
CA ALA A 22 3.56 11.92 -9.03
C ALA A 22 3.20 11.08 -10.27
N TYR A 23 3.05 11.74 -11.42
CA TYR A 23 2.74 11.09 -12.69
C TYR A 23 3.86 10.15 -13.15
N THR A 24 5.11 10.57 -13.02
CA THR A 24 6.28 9.74 -13.34
C THR A 24 6.30 8.48 -12.48
N LEU A 25 6.06 8.62 -11.17
CA LEU A 25 6.05 7.49 -10.24
C LEU A 25 4.91 6.52 -10.50
N SER A 26 3.73 7.02 -10.89
CA SER A 26 2.55 6.18 -11.10
C SER A 26 2.45 5.54 -12.47
N GLU A 27 3.04 6.16 -13.53
CA GLU A 27 2.83 5.73 -14.91
C GLU A 27 4.06 5.12 -15.58
N THR A 28 5.24 5.17 -14.95
CA THR A 28 6.45 4.58 -15.52
C THR A 28 6.45 3.07 -15.33
N GLU A 29 6.36 2.30 -16.43
CA GLU A 29 6.31 0.83 -16.40
C GLU A 29 7.48 0.20 -15.62
N GLU A 30 8.67 0.81 -15.66
CA GLU A 30 9.83 0.31 -14.91
C GLU A 30 9.65 0.36 -13.38
N PHE A 31 8.72 1.19 -12.92
CA PHE A 31 8.37 1.33 -11.51
C PHE A 31 7.18 0.46 -11.09
N HIS A 32 6.74 -0.43 -11.97
CA HIS A 32 5.65 -1.36 -11.68
C HIS A 32 6.19 -2.78 -11.48
N SER A 33 5.64 -3.48 -10.49
CA SER A 33 5.96 -4.88 -10.18
C SER A 33 4.98 -5.87 -10.82
N SER A 34 3.87 -5.39 -11.41
CA SER A 34 2.87 -6.20 -12.09
C SER A 34 2.20 -5.43 -13.22
N PRO A 35 1.45 -6.08 -14.13
CA PRO A 35 0.67 -5.40 -15.16
C PRO A 35 -0.43 -4.47 -14.63
N LEU A 36 -0.85 -4.64 -13.38
CA LEU A 36 -1.81 -3.78 -12.71
C LEU A 36 -1.14 -2.60 -11.96
N GLY A 37 0.16 -2.41 -12.14
CA GLY A 37 0.97 -1.48 -11.39
C GLY A 37 1.62 -2.16 -10.18
N GLY A 38 1.62 -1.49 -9.07
CA GLY A 38 2.23 -1.97 -7.82
C GLY A 38 3.73 -1.70 -7.77
N ARG A 39 4.17 -1.43 -6.56
CA ARG A 39 5.57 -1.25 -6.22
C ARG A 39 5.78 -1.86 -4.84
N ASN A 40 5.71 -3.20 -4.83
CA ASN A 40 5.75 -3.96 -3.59
C ASN A 40 7.11 -3.85 -2.92
N ALA A 41 7.11 -3.83 -1.61
CA ALA A 41 8.33 -3.81 -0.79
C ALA A 41 9.34 -4.88 -1.23
N GLY A 42 10.59 -4.47 -1.40
CA GLY A 42 11.68 -5.36 -1.81
C GLY A 42 11.68 -5.78 -3.29
N SER A 43 10.72 -5.32 -4.09
CA SER A 43 10.68 -5.61 -5.53
C SER A 43 11.75 -4.84 -6.32
N ASP A 44 12.10 -5.36 -7.50
CA ASP A 44 12.98 -4.65 -8.42
C ASP A 44 12.42 -3.28 -8.83
N ALA A 45 11.09 -3.15 -8.90
CA ALA A 45 10.41 -1.90 -9.19
C ALA A 45 10.60 -0.88 -8.06
N GLU A 46 10.49 -1.31 -6.81
CA GLU A 46 10.78 -0.47 -5.64
C GLU A 46 12.25 -0.03 -5.64
N HIS A 47 13.17 -0.94 -5.91
CA HIS A 47 14.60 -0.63 -5.94
C HIS A 47 14.95 0.41 -7.01
N ARG A 48 14.39 0.28 -8.23
CA ARG A 48 14.59 1.28 -9.30
C ARG A 48 13.98 2.63 -8.93
N THR A 49 12.83 2.62 -8.27
CA THR A 49 12.20 3.85 -7.78
C THR A 49 13.05 4.52 -6.70
N ALA A 50 13.63 3.75 -5.79
CA ALA A 50 14.54 4.30 -4.76
C ALA A 50 15.76 4.97 -5.38
N GLU A 51 16.36 4.41 -6.45
CA GLU A 51 17.45 5.06 -7.20
C GLU A 51 16.98 6.36 -7.86
N TYR A 52 15.82 6.33 -8.53
CA TYR A 52 15.24 7.53 -9.12
C TYR A 52 15.02 8.65 -8.07
N LEU A 53 14.55 8.31 -6.87
CA LEU A 53 14.33 9.27 -5.79
C LEU A 53 15.65 9.84 -5.27
N VAL A 54 16.72 9.04 -5.18
CA VAL A 54 18.07 9.53 -4.85
C VAL A 54 18.52 10.57 -5.87
N ASP A 55 18.47 10.22 -7.15
CA ASP A 55 18.91 11.12 -8.23
C ASP A 55 18.10 12.42 -8.22
N LEU A 56 16.78 12.33 -8.04
CA LEU A 56 15.88 13.49 -7.99
C LEU A 56 16.16 14.37 -6.77
N MET A 57 16.41 13.79 -5.59
CA MET A 57 16.75 14.55 -4.37
C MET A 57 18.06 15.31 -4.55
N GLU A 58 19.07 14.69 -5.19
CA GLU A 58 20.33 15.36 -5.53
C GLU A 58 20.13 16.49 -6.56
N GLU A 59 19.33 16.24 -7.60
CA GLU A 59 19.03 17.22 -8.65
C GLU A 59 18.35 18.49 -8.10
N ILE A 60 17.39 18.34 -7.20
CA ILE A 60 16.72 19.49 -6.58
C ILE A 60 17.58 20.22 -5.54
N GLY A 61 18.73 19.68 -5.19
CA GLY A 61 19.73 20.32 -4.34
C GLY A 61 19.65 19.96 -2.86
N LEU A 62 18.97 18.86 -2.49
CA LEU A 62 19.09 18.31 -1.14
C LEU A 62 20.51 17.82 -0.88
N THR A 63 20.96 17.95 0.34
CA THR A 63 22.29 17.52 0.80
C THR A 63 22.16 16.26 1.66
N GLU A 64 23.28 15.56 1.87
CA GLU A 64 23.32 14.33 2.67
C GLU A 64 22.21 13.35 2.23
N VAL A 65 22.10 13.16 0.91
CA VAL A 65 21.13 12.21 0.36
C VAL A 65 21.56 10.78 0.70
N GLU A 66 20.69 10.03 1.32
CA GLU A 66 20.96 8.67 1.78
C GLU A 66 19.87 7.71 1.29
N LYS A 67 20.30 6.51 0.87
CA LYS A 67 19.43 5.36 0.60
C LYS A 67 19.77 4.26 1.60
N MET A 68 18.84 3.94 2.48
CA MET A 68 19.07 3.02 3.60
C MET A 68 18.21 1.78 3.47
N GLY A 69 18.87 0.62 3.39
CA GLY A 69 18.19 -0.67 3.33
C GLY A 69 17.64 -1.12 4.67
N ALA A 70 16.45 -1.72 4.61
CA ALA A 70 15.81 -2.41 5.73
C ALA A 70 15.33 -3.78 5.29
N GLN A 71 15.39 -4.77 6.17
CA GLN A 71 14.89 -6.10 5.88
C GLN A 71 13.37 -6.10 5.80
N CYS A 72 12.81 -6.78 4.81
CA CYS A 72 11.39 -7.00 4.68
C CYS A 72 11.10 -8.40 4.14
N ASP A 73 9.85 -8.82 4.20
CA ASP A 73 9.38 -9.98 3.47
C ASP A 73 9.16 -9.62 2.00
N LEU A 74 9.17 -10.62 1.13
CA LEU A 74 8.81 -10.45 -0.27
C LEU A 74 7.44 -11.06 -0.53
N TRP A 75 6.62 -10.35 -1.28
CA TRP A 75 5.36 -10.84 -1.81
C TRP A 75 5.25 -10.50 -3.29
N SER A 76 4.83 -11.49 -4.05
CA SER A 76 4.38 -11.29 -5.43
C SER A 76 3.17 -12.16 -5.73
N ASN A 77 2.24 -11.63 -6.53
CA ASN A 77 1.14 -12.41 -7.10
C ASN A 77 1.47 -12.71 -8.56
N ASN A 78 1.64 -13.99 -8.90
CA ASN A 78 1.94 -14.46 -10.25
C ASN A 78 0.68 -14.74 -11.08
N GLY A 79 -0.48 -14.62 -10.45
CA GLY A 79 -1.79 -14.75 -11.07
C GLY A 79 -2.84 -15.24 -10.07
N SER A 80 -4.07 -14.79 -10.26
CA SER A 80 -5.22 -15.23 -9.49
C SER A 80 -6.42 -15.34 -10.42
N THR A 81 -7.24 -16.38 -10.26
CA THR A 81 -8.44 -16.59 -11.07
C THR A 81 -9.55 -17.22 -10.24
N LEU A 82 -10.77 -16.82 -10.53
CA LEU A 82 -11.97 -17.54 -10.09
C LEU A 82 -12.69 -18.10 -11.31
N LYS A 83 -12.96 -19.40 -11.32
CA LYS A 83 -13.74 -20.06 -12.37
C LYS A 83 -15.05 -20.60 -11.79
N VAL A 84 -16.18 -20.21 -12.39
CA VAL A 84 -17.52 -20.72 -12.06
C VAL A 84 -18.16 -21.25 -13.34
N GLY A 85 -18.40 -22.55 -13.43
CA GLY A 85 -18.80 -23.19 -14.68
C GLY A 85 -17.73 -23.00 -15.77
N ASP A 86 -18.10 -22.36 -16.87
CA ASP A 86 -17.19 -22.02 -17.98
C ASP A 86 -16.70 -20.55 -17.93
N THR A 87 -17.18 -19.74 -16.98
CA THR A 87 -16.84 -18.32 -16.83
C THR A 87 -15.63 -18.15 -15.92
N PHE A 88 -14.70 -17.25 -16.34
CA PHE A 88 -13.61 -16.78 -15.53
C PHE A 88 -13.92 -15.36 -15.07
N TYR A 89 -13.68 -15.09 -13.80
CA TYR A 89 -13.81 -13.80 -13.14
C TYR A 89 -12.45 -13.28 -12.78
N ASP A 90 -12.24 -11.99 -12.97
CA ASP A 90 -11.02 -11.31 -12.59
C ASP A 90 -10.99 -11.12 -11.07
N VAL A 91 -9.92 -11.57 -10.45
CA VAL A 91 -9.65 -11.42 -9.03
C VAL A 91 -8.20 -11.00 -8.82
N TYR A 92 -7.93 -10.28 -7.74
CA TYR A 92 -6.58 -9.92 -7.34
C TYR A 92 -6.30 -10.37 -5.92
N ALA A 93 -5.15 -11.02 -5.73
CA ALA A 93 -4.80 -11.52 -4.40
C ALA A 93 -4.30 -10.41 -3.49
N TYR A 94 -4.73 -10.49 -2.24
CA TYR A 94 -4.06 -9.82 -1.12
C TYR A 94 -2.75 -10.54 -0.80
N PRO A 95 -1.83 -9.92 -0.01
CA PRO A 95 -0.65 -10.61 0.52
C PRO A 95 -1.05 -11.70 1.52
N SER A 96 -1.57 -12.80 0.99
CA SER A 96 -2.13 -13.96 1.70
C SER A 96 -1.52 -15.26 1.18
N LYS A 97 -1.79 -16.38 1.85
CA LYS A 97 -1.29 -17.68 1.40
C LYS A 97 -1.80 -18.07 0.02
N PRO A 98 -0.98 -18.76 -0.79
CA PRO A 98 -1.44 -19.33 -2.06
C PRO A 98 -2.45 -20.46 -1.86
N THR A 99 -3.19 -20.78 -2.93
CA THR A 99 -3.94 -22.03 -3.03
C THR A 99 -3.00 -23.20 -3.37
N PRO A 100 -3.44 -24.48 -3.21
CA PRO A 100 -2.83 -25.58 -3.96
C PRO A 100 -2.80 -25.27 -5.48
N THR A 101 -1.88 -25.90 -6.21
CA THR A 101 -1.68 -25.66 -7.66
C THR A 101 -2.97 -25.86 -8.47
N ASP A 102 -3.80 -26.86 -8.09
CA ASP A 102 -5.08 -27.13 -8.75
C ASP A 102 -6.23 -26.20 -8.26
N GLY A 103 -5.90 -25.27 -7.39
CA GLY A 103 -6.87 -24.35 -6.78
C GLY A 103 -7.71 -24.99 -5.65
N ILE A 104 -8.65 -24.21 -5.15
CA ILE A 104 -9.67 -24.64 -4.17
C ILE A 104 -11.01 -24.68 -4.91
N THR A 105 -11.59 -25.86 -5.08
CA THR A 105 -12.94 -26.03 -5.64
C THR A 105 -13.92 -26.24 -4.51
N ALA A 106 -14.82 -25.29 -4.30
CA ALA A 106 -15.79 -25.32 -3.22
C ALA A 106 -17.06 -24.52 -3.54
N GLU A 107 -18.09 -24.71 -2.75
CA GLU A 107 -19.28 -23.85 -2.77
C GLU A 107 -18.88 -22.42 -2.34
N ILE A 108 -19.40 -21.43 -3.04
CA ILE A 108 -19.28 -20.01 -2.71
C ILE A 108 -20.49 -19.59 -1.88
N VAL A 109 -20.26 -18.94 -0.76
CA VAL A 109 -21.31 -18.48 0.15
C VAL A 109 -21.12 -17.00 0.44
N PHE A 110 -22.19 -16.22 0.25
CA PHE A 110 -22.19 -14.80 0.57
C PHE A 110 -22.49 -14.57 2.05
N MET A 111 -21.60 -13.83 2.73
CA MET A 111 -21.63 -13.62 4.19
C MET A 111 -21.72 -12.14 4.56
N ASN A 112 -22.42 -11.33 3.76
CA ASN A 112 -22.62 -9.89 3.97
C ASN A 112 -21.29 -9.17 4.29
N ASP A 113 -21.19 -8.51 5.44
CA ASP A 113 -19.97 -7.80 5.89
C ASP A 113 -18.90 -8.74 6.50
N GLY A 114 -19.18 -10.04 6.60
CA GLY A 114 -18.28 -11.04 7.17
C GLY A 114 -18.04 -10.88 8.67
N THR A 115 -19.00 -10.33 9.39
CA THR A 115 -18.95 -10.23 10.86
C THR A 115 -19.37 -11.53 11.52
N MET A 116 -19.00 -11.75 12.78
CA MET A 116 -19.40 -12.97 13.52
C MET A 116 -20.92 -13.23 13.49
N TRP A 117 -21.74 -12.20 13.39
CA TRP A 117 -23.19 -12.28 13.34
C TRP A 117 -23.71 -12.83 12.02
N ASP A 118 -22.97 -12.62 10.93
CA ASP A 118 -23.35 -13.13 9.60
C ASP A 118 -23.18 -14.64 9.50
N TYR A 119 -22.36 -15.24 10.35
CA TYR A 119 -22.12 -16.69 10.38
C TYR A 119 -23.05 -17.43 11.34
N GLU A 120 -23.94 -16.75 12.06
CA GLU A 120 -24.88 -17.39 12.97
C GLU A 120 -25.78 -18.37 12.17
N ASP A 121 -25.75 -19.65 12.54
CA ASP A 121 -26.47 -20.73 11.87
C ASP A 121 -26.02 -21.07 10.43
N VAL A 122 -24.88 -20.56 9.94
CA VAL A 122 -24.32 -20.85 8.61
C VAL A 122 -23.02 -21.63 8.73
N ASP A 123 -22.97 -22.85 8.21
CA ASP A 123 -21.74 -23.64 8.14
C ASP A 123 -20.96 -23.31 6.84
N VAL A 124 -19.80 -22.67 7.01
CA VAL A 124 -18.91 -22.32 5.91
C VAL A 124 -17.63 -23.18 5.88
N THR A 125 -17.59 -24.26 6.66
CA THR A 125 -16.42 -25.14 6.73
C THR A 125 -16.05 -25.67 5.35
N GLY A 126 -14.82 -25.36 4.91
CA GLY A 126 -14.28 -25.78 3.61
C GLY A 126 -14.87 -25.05 2.39
N LYS A 127 -15.70 -24.02 2.60
CA LYS A 127 -16.29 -23.22 1.52
C LYS A 127 -15.44 -21.97 1.20
N ILE A 128 -15.74 -21.36 0.06
CA ILE A 128 -15.23 -20.03 -0.32
C ILE A 128 -16.23 -18.99 0.15
N VAL A 129 -15.81 -18.09 1.02
CA VAL A 129 -16.67 -17.01 1.53
C VAL A 129 -16.54 -15.81 0.61
N LEU A 130 -17.67 -15.15 0.28
CA LEU A 130 -17.74 -13.86 -0.39
C LEU A 130 -18.30 -12.83 0.59
N VAL A 131 -17.62 -11.68 0.74
CA VAL A 131 -18.04 -10.59 1.63
C VAL A 131 -18.03 -9.26 0.91
N ASP A 132 -18.86 -8.34 1.39
CA ASP A 132 -18.83 -6.94 1.00
C ASP A 132 -17.98 -6.14 1.98
N ILE A 133 -17.12 -5.24 1.46
CA ILE A 133 -16.31 -4.34 2.26
C ILE A 133 -16.80 -2.91 2.07
N ASP A 134 -17.31 -2.31 3.13
CA ASP A 134 -17.57 -0.89 3.21
C ASP A 134 -16.41 -0.19 3.93
N GLN A 135 -15.51 0.43 3.17
CA GLN A 135 -14.34 1.11 3.74
C GLN A 135 -14.70 2.23 4.72
N ARG A 136 -15.86 2.84 4.59
CA ARG A 136 -16.29 3.91 5.52
C ARG A 136 -16.77 3.36 6.86
N ALA A 137 -17.32 2.14 6.86
CA ALA A 137 -17.88 1.52 8.06
C ALA A 137 -16.90 0.51 8.68
N ASN A 138 -16.27 -0.34 7.87
CA ASN A 138 -15.52 -1.51 8.32
C ASN A 138 -14.03 -1.45 7.96
N TRP A 139 -13.60 -0.42 7.26
CA TRP A 139 -12.24 -0.06 6.88
C TRP A 139 -11.37 -1.21 6.33
N TRP A 140 -11.15 -2.30 7.07
CA TRP A 140 -10.15 -3.32 6.83
C TRP A 140 -10.72 -4.68 6.46
N ILE A 141 -10.08 -5.36 5.51
CA ILE A 141 -10.36 -6.78 5.17
C ILE A 141 -9.92 -7.74 6.29
N THR A 142 -9.02 -7.33 7.17
CA THR A 142 -8.46 -8.14 8.26
C THR A 142 -9.53 -8.83 9.10
N TYR A 143 -10.54 -8.10 9.55
CA TYR A 143 -11.57 -8.67 10.44
C TYR A 143 -12.48 -9.68 9.74
N PRO A 144 -13.08 -9.38 8.56
CA PRO A 144 -13.84 -10.38 7.80
C PRO A 144 -13.03 -11.62 7.47
N MET A 145 -11.76 -11.46 7.17
CA MET A 145 -10.89 -12.58 6.84
C MET A 145 -10.57 -13.45 8.04
N LEU A 146 -10.23 -12.87 9.19
CA LEU A 146 -10.02 -13.60 10.44
C LEU A 146 -11.28 -14.36 10.86
N GLU A 147 -12.45 -13.73 10.74
CA GLU A 147 -13.71 -14.39 11.07
C GLU A 147 -13.98 -15.57 10.12
N ALA A 148 -13.80 -15.40 8.80
CA ALA A 148 -13.95 -16.49 7.84
C ALA A 148 -13.03 -17.67 8.17
N GLU A 149 -11.77 -17.41 8.53
CA GLU A 149 -10.81 -18.44 8.94
C GLU A 149 -11.25 -19.14 10.23
N LEU A 150 -11.70 -18.38 11.24
CA LEU A 150 -12.21 -18.93 12.50
C LEU A 150 -13.44 -19.83 12.30
N GLN A 151 -14.28 -19.50 11.32
CA GLN A 151 -15.45 -20.28 10.92
C GLN A 151 -15.11 -21.48 10.03
N GLY A 152 -13.82 -21.66 9.68
CA GLY A 152 -13.33 -22.81 8.92
C GLY A 152 -13.47 -22.69 7.40
N ALA A 153 -13.64 -21.47 6.86
CA ALA A 153 -13.64 -21.25 5.42
C ALA A 153 -12.30 -21.68 4.79
N ALA A 154 -12.35 -22.15 3.55
CA ALA A 154 -11.16 -22.53 2.80
C ALA A 154 -10.46 -21.34 2.13
N ALA A 155 -11.22 -20.30 1.79
CA ALA A 155 -10.75 -19.05 1.19
C ALA A 155 -11.79 -17.95 1.38
N ILE A 156 -11.38 -16.69 1.22
CA ILE A 156 -12.27 -15.55 1.24
C ILE A 156 -12.06 -14.66 0.01
N MET A 157 -13.17 -14.15 -0.53
CA MET A 157 -13.21 -13.12 -1.56
C MET A 157 -13.91 -11.89 -1.01
N SER A 158 -13.42 -10.70 -1.33
CA SER A 158 -14.03 -9.44 -0.91
C SER A 158 -14.35 -8.54 -2.10
N ALA A 159 -15.55 -7.95 -2.11
CA ALA A 159 -15.92 -6.89 -3.03
C ALA A 159 -16.01 -5.56 -2.27
N GLN A 160 -15.39 -4.52 -2.80
CA GLN A 160 -15.52 -3.19 -2.22
C GLN A 160 -16.83 -2.55 -2.67
N VAL A 161 -17.75 -2.34 -1.75
CA VAL A 161 -19.10 -1.79 -2.07
C VAL A 161 -19.22 -0.31 -1.79
N SER A 162 -18.32 0.25 -0.98
CA SER A 162 -18.31 1.66 -0.58
C SER A 162 -16.89 2.10 -0.25
N GLY A 163 -16.59 3.38 -0.43
CA GLY A 163 -15.27 3.95 -0.16
C GLY A 163 -15.33 5.46 -0.07
N PHE A 164 -14.17 6.10 -0.11
CA PHE A 164 -14.04 7.55 -0.09
C PHE A 164 -14.28 8.20 -1.45
N ALA A 165 -14.28 7.40 -2.52
CA ALA A 165 -14.61 7.79 -3.88
C ALA A 165 -15.67 6.84 -4.46
N GLU A 166 -16.11 7.12 -5.69
CA GLU A 166 -16.97 6.21 -6.46
C GLU A 166 -16.17 4.95 -6.81
N ILE A 167 -16.78 3.79 -6.58
CA ILE A 167 -16.19 2.49 -6.88
C ILE A 167 -16.69 2.03 -8.24
N ALA A 168 -15.78 1.76 -9.17
CA ALA A 168 -16.12 1.18 -10.46
C ALA A 168 -16.52 -0.31 -10.29
N ASP A 169 -17.42 -0.78 -11.17
CA ASP A 169 -17.97 -2.15 -11.08
C ASP A 169 -16.89 -3.24 -11.20
N ASP A 170 -15.79 -2.94 -11.88
CA ASP A 170 -14.65 -3.83 -12.12
C ASP A 170 -13.43 -3.52 -11.23
N ALA A 171 -13.55 -2.57 -10.30
CA ALA A 171 -12.44 -2.20 -9.44
C ALA A 171 -12.03 -3.37 -8.52
N LEU A 172 -10.75 -3.68 -8.55
CA LEU A 172 -10.11 -4.63 -7.63
C LEU A 172 -9.48 -3.86 -6.49
N ASN A 173 -9.39 -4.48 -5.31
CA ASN A 173 -8.78 -3.91 -4.12
C ASN A 173 -7.50 -4.67 -3.75
N CYS A 174 -6.61 -4.00 -3.08
CA CYS A 174 -5.50 -4.59 -2.34
C CYS A 174 -5.19 -3.70 -1.14
N GLN A 175 -4.83 -4.30 -0.03
CA GLN A 175 -4.39 -3.61 1.17
C GLN A 175 -3.60 -4.59 2.04
N ASP A 176 -2.92 -4.06 3.05
CA ASP A 176 -2.30 -4.85 4.09
C ASP A 176 -3.32 -5.74 4.81
N ILE A 177 -2.86 -6.86 5.30
CA ILE A 177 -3.65 -7.77 6.13
C ILE A 177 -2.91 -7.95 7.45
N CYS A 178 -3.19 -7.08 8.41
CA CYS A 178 -2.51 -7.01 9.71
C CYS A 178 -2.84 -8.19 10.63
N ALA A 179 -2.66 -9.41 10.17
CA ALA A 179 -2.95 -10.61 10.98
C ALA A 179 -2.22 -11.86 10.50
N PRO A 180 -1.91 -12.79 11.41
CA PRO A 180 -1.44 -14.10 11.03
C PRO A 180 -2.56 -14.89 10.35
N MET A 181 -2.39 -15.20 9.06
CA MET A 181 -3.43 -15.80 8.25
C MET A 181 -3.00 -17.08 7.59
N SER A 182 -3.95 -18.00 7.43
CA SER A 182 -3.72 -19.30 6.85
C SER A 182 -4.58 -19.64 5.63
N ILE A 183 -5.51 -18.77 5.23
CA ILE A 183 -6.36 -18.97 4.05
C ILE A 183 -6.06 -17.97 2.94
N PRO A 184 -6.24 -18.34 1.66
CA PRO A 184 -6.14 -17.41 0.55
C PRO A 184 -7.21 -16.32 0.62
N CYS A 185 -6.82 -15.09 0.27
CA CYS A 185 -7.71 -13.94 0.20
C CYS A 185 -7.53 -13.21 -1.14
N VAL A 186 -8.65 -12.89 -1.80
CA VAL A 186 -8.66 -12.12 -3.04
C VAL A 186 -9.74 -11.05 -3.01
N SER A 187 -9.54 -9.99 -3.77
CA SER A 187 -10.61 -9.06 -4.15
C SER A 187 -11.26 -9.49 -5.46
N ILE A 188 -12.53 -9.13 -5.62
CA ILE A 188 -13.34 -9.32 -6.84
C ILE A 188 -14.07 -8.00 -7.12
N GLY A 189 -14.32 -7.69 -8.40
CA GLY A 189 -15.09 -6.52 -8.79
C GLY A 189 -16.51 -6.55 -8.24
N LEU A 190 -17.07 -5.36 -7.96
CA LEU A 190 -18.43 -5.21 -7.42
C LEU A 190 -19.48 -5.84 -8.35
N GLY A 191 -19.38 -5.59 -9.67
CA GLY A 191 -20.29 -6.16 -10.67
C GLY A 191 -20.27 -7.67 -10.68
N ASP A 192 -19.08 -8.27 -10.67
CA ASP A 192 -18.91 -9.73 -10.64
C ASP A 192 -19.42 -10.34 -9.33
N SER A 193 -19.18 -9.66 -8.20
CA SER A 193 -19.73 -10.07 -6.91
C SER A 193 -21.25 -10.10 -6.92
N GLN A 194 -21.89 -9.08 -7.48
CA GLN A 194 -23.36 -9.02 -7.60
C GLN A 194 -23.90 -10.12 -8.50
N GLU A 195 -23.23 -10.41 -9.63
CA GLU A 195 -23.61 -11.54 -10.51
C GLU A 195 -23.55 -12.87 -9.76
N LEU A 196 -22.49 -13.12 -8.99
CA LEU A 196 -22.38 -14.32 -8.16
C LEU A 196 -23.48 -14.40 -7.10
N GLN A 197 -23.81 -13.30 -6.46
CA GLN A 197 -24.91 -13.23 -5.48
C GLN A 197 -26.25 -13.58 -6.13
N GLU A 198 -26.54 -13.03 -7.33
CA GLU A 198 -27.75 -13.38 -8.09
C GLU A 198 -27.79 -14.86 -8.50
N MET A 199 -26.62 -15.47 -8.78
CA MET A 199 -26.54 -16.91 -9.05
C MET A 199 -26.86 -17.72 -7.80
N MET A 200 -26.33 -17.31 -6.63
CA MET A 200 -26.57 -17.97 -5.34
C MET A 200 -28.05 -17.92 -4.91
N GLU A 201 -28.78 -16.86 -5.25
CA GLU A 201 -30.24 -16.79 -5.04
C GLU A 201 -31.01 -17.91 -5.81
N LYS A 202 -30.46 -18.37 -6.93
CA LYS A 202 -31.08 -19.42 -7.79
C LYS A 202 -30.69 -20.84 -7.38
N GLY A 203 -29.65 -20.99 -6.55
CA GLY A 203 -29.16 -22.26 -6.01
C GLY A 203 -27.66 -22.23 -5.68
N PRO A 204 -27.12 -23.33 -5.15
CA PRO A 204 -25.70 -23.41 -4.79
C PRO A 204 -24.77 -23.13 -5.97
N VAL A 205 -23.77 -22.29 -5.76
CA VAL A 205 -22.73 -21.93 -6.73
C VAL A 205 -21.41 -22.56 -6.29
N THR A 206 -20.77 -23.30 -7.19
CA THR A 206 -19.43 -23.87 -6.94
C THR A 206 -18.43 -23.21 -7.85
N GLY A 207 -17.32 -22.75 -7.28
CA GLY A 207 -16.21 -22.14 -8.01
C GLY A 207 -14.87 -22.80 -7.70
N THR A 208 -13.91 -22.60 -8.57
CA THR A 208 -12.50 -22.95 -8.36
C THR A 208 -11.70 -21.67 -8.28
N LEU A 209 -11.16 -21.37 -7.10
CA LEU A 209 -10.27 -20.24 -6.85
C LEU A 209 -8.82 -20.71 -6.94
N THR A 210 -8.02 -20.01 -7.74
CA THR A 210 -6.58 -20.21 -7.83
C THR A 210 -5.88 -18.91 -7.44
N VAL A 211 -4.92 -18.99 -6.51
CA VAL A 211 -4.07 -17.89 -6.06
C VAL A 211 -2.63 -18.34 -6.09
N ASP A 212 -1.82 -17.73 -6.95
CA ASP A 212 -0.39 -18.01 -7.07
C ASP A 212 0.41 -16.87 -6.44
N ASN A 213 0.35 -16.81 -5.11
CA ASN A 213 1.17 -15.92 -4.30
C ASN A 213 2.50 -16.60 -3.96
N ASP A 214 3.58 -15.86 -4.12
CA ASP A 214 4.91 -16.22 -3.62
C ASP A 214 5.27 -15.29 -2.45
N ILE A 215 5.52 -15.88 -1.28
CA ILE A 215 5.86 -15.15 -0.06
C ILE A 215 7.16 -15.71 0.48
N ASN A 216 8.18 -14.86 0.60
CA ASN A 216 9.52 -15.20 1.04
C ASN A 216 9.89 -14.38 2.28
N ILE A 217 9.84 -15.02 3.43
CA ILE A 217 10.07 -14.40 4.73
C ILE A 217 11.52 -13.96 4.86
N ASP A 218 11.77 -12.73 5.32
CA ASP A 218 13.08 -12.13 5.59
C ASP A 218 14.04 -12.12 4.37
N GLN A 219 13.54 -12.23 3.14
CA GLN A 219 14.39 -12.33 1.95
C GLN A 219 14.44 -11.05 1.12
N GLY A 220 13.65 -10.04 1.49
CA GLY A 220 13.61 -8.76 0.81
C GLY A 220 14.47 -7.69 1.48
N THR A 221 14.75 -6.65 0.72
CA THR A 221 15.30 -5.39 1.21
C THR A 221 14.47 -4.27 0.63
N THR A 222 13.82 -3.50 1.48
CA THR A 222 13.18 -2.23 1.14
C THR A 222 14.13 -1.07 1.43
N TYR A 223 13.87 0.11 0.90
CA TYR A 223 14.73 1.28 1.11
C TYR A 223 13.95 2.48 1.59
N ASN A 224 14.48 3.15 2.60
CA ASN A 224 14.14 4.53 2.91
C ASN A 224 15.12 5.45 2.17
N VAL A 225 14.60 6.51 1.56
CA VAL A 225 15.40 7.53 0.87
C VAL A 225 15.17 8.86 1.56
N LEU A 226 16.24 9.55 1.94
CA LEU A 226 16.14 10.85 2.57
C LEU A 226 17.14 11.85 2.01
N GLY A 227 16.84 13.13 2.20
CA GLY A 227 17.74 14.24 1.92
C GLY A 227 17.46 15.38 2.87
N LYS A 228 18.43 16.30 3.01
CA LYS A 228 18.41 17.34 4.02
C LYS A 228 18.56 18.75 3.43
N ILE A 229 17.82 19.70 3.97
CA ILE A 229 18.12 21.13 3.92
C ILE A 229 18.76 21.49 5.25
N PRO A 230 20.07 21.85 5.27
CA PRO A 230 20.76 22.17 6.52
C PRO A 230 20.22 23.47 7.13
N GLY A 231 20.01 23.45 8.43
CA GLY A 231 19.66 24.63 9.22
C GLY A 231 20.87 25.42 9.65
N LYS A 232 20.62 26.61 10.26
CA LYS A 232 21.64 27.39 10.96
C LYS A 232 22.15 26.70 12.21
N SER A 233 21.36 25.77 12.76
CA SER A 233 21.70 24.89 13.88
C SER A 233 21.18 23.48 13.56
N SER A 234 21.96 22.46 13.88
CA SER A 234 21.61 21.05 13.77
C SER A 234 21.26 20.40 15.12
N ASP A 235 20.98 21.21 16.14
CA ASP A 235 20.56 20.69 17.45
C ASP A 235 19.21 19.99 17.40
N TYR A 236 18.34 20.51 16.54
CA TYR A 236 16.99 19.97 16.30
C TYR A 236 16.69 19.88 14.81
N GLN A 237 15.65 19.13 14.49
CA GLN A 237 15.21 18.92 13.11
C GLN A 237 13.68 18.87 12.99
N ILE A 238 13.18 19.13 11.79
CA ILE A 238 11.82 18.85 11.34
C ILE A 238 11.94 17.76 10.29
N VAL A 239 11.10 16.73 10.38
CA VAL A 239 11.05 15.65 9.40
C VAL A 239 9.75 15.76 8.62
N VAL A 240 9.84 15.68 7.29
CA VAL A 240 8.71 15.68 6.37
C VAL A 240 8.74 14.35 5.62
N GLY A 241 7.68 13.57 5.73
CA GLY A 241 7.62 12.20 5.25
C GLY A 241 6.52 11.94 4.24
N ALA A 242 6.72 10.94 3.40
CA ALA A 242 5.75 10.28 2.54
C ALA A 242 6.25 8.86 2.28
N HIS A 243 5.44 7.98 1.69
CA HIS A 243 5.90 6.68 1.22
C HIS A 243 5.80 6.54 -0.30
N TYR A 244 6.55 5.60 -0.89
CA TYR A 244 6.60 5.44 -2.34
C TYR A 244 6.22 4.04 -2.83
N ASP A 245 6.09 3.06 -1.94
CA ASP A 245 5.49 1.77 -2.29
C ASP A 245 3.98 1.91 -2.45
N VAL A 246 3.39 1.13 -3.36
CA VAL A 246 1.99 1.26 -3.75
C VAL A 246 1.43 -0.10 -4.17
N HIS A 247 0.14 -0.34 -3.95
CA HIS A 247 -0.52 -1.58 -4.33
C HIS A 247 -0.85 -1.67 -5.83
N PHE A 248 -1.22 -0.56 -6.45
CA PHE A 248 -1.51 -0.44 -7.89
C PHE A 248 -0.67 0.68 -8.50
N HIS A 249 -1.26 1.53 -9.34
CA HIS A 249 -0.56 2.71 -9.86
C HIS A 249 -0.25 3.73 -8.78
N GLY A 250 -1.12 3.85 -7.76
CA GLY A 250 -0.88 4.65 -6.57
C GLY A 250 -0.69 6.14 -6.86
N PHE A 251 -1.38 6.71 -7.87
CA PHE A 251 -1.22 8.13 -8.19
C PHE A 251 -1.58 9.01 -7.00
N GLN A 252 -2.73 8.75 -6.36
CA GLN A 252 -3.14 9.45 -5.15
C GLN A 252 -2.34 8.92 -3.95
N ASP A 253 -2.46 7.66 -3.65
CA ASP A 253 -1.84 6.98 -2.55
C ASP A 253 -0.66 6.13 -3.04
N ASN A 254 0.60 6.61 -2.94
CA ASN A 254 0.95 7.88 -2.29
C ASN A 254 1.91 8.72 -3.17
N CYS A 255 1.90 8.52 -4.53
CA CYS A 255 2.79 9.23 -5.44
C CYS A 255 2.58 10.76 -5.38
N CYS A 256 1.33 11.22 -5.18
CA CYS A 256 1.03 12.63 -4.99
C CYS A 256 1.72 13.21 -3.75
N ALA A 257 1.72 12.48 -2.64
CA ALA A 257 2.40 12.91 -1.42
C ALA A 257 3.91 12.98 -1.60
N VAL A 258 4.51 12.04 -2.35
CA VAL A 258 5.93 12.10 -2.72
C VAL A 258 6.20 13.34 -3.56
N GLY A 259 5.39 13.61 -4.58
CA GLY A 259 5.51 14.80 -5.42
C GLY A 259 5.42 16.10 -4.61
N LEU A 260 4.46 16.20 -3.70
CA LEU A 260 4.30 17.36 -2.81
C LEU A 260 5.49 17.51 -1.85
N ASN A 261 5.98 16.42 -1.29
CA ASN A 261 7.13 16.39 -0.39
C ASN A 261 8.37 16.97 -1.10
N LEU A 262 8.69 16.49 -2.30
CA LEU A 262 9.85 16.94 -3.05
C LEU A 262 9.67 18.35 -3.65
N ALA A 263 8.45 18.73 -4.06
CA ALA A 263 8.15 20.10 -4.49
C ALA A 263 8.33 21.11 -3.36
N MET A 264 7.99 20.74 -2.14
CA MET A 264 8.22 21.54 -0.95
C MET A 264 9.73 21.73 -0.69
N ALA A 265 10.50 20.64 -0.77
CA ALA A 265 11.95 20.70 -0.63
C ALA A 265 12.57 21.65 -1.67
N LYS A 266 12.20 21.44 -2.94
CA LYS A 266 12.63 22.30 -4.06
C LYS A 266 12.26 23.77 -3.85
N GLY A 267 11.01 24.04 -3.47
CA GLY A 267 10.53 25.42 -3.24
C GLY A 267 11.28 26.12 -2.11
N ILE A 268 11.61 25.42 -1.02
CA ILE A 268 12.42 25.98 0.07
C ILE A 268 13.83 26.33 -0.43
N ILE A 269 14.46 25.45 -1.19
CA ILE A 269 15.80 25.66 -1.75
C ILE A 269 15.77 26.85 -2.74
N ASP A 270 14.84 26.85 -3.70
CA ASP A 270 14.72 27.88 -4.74
C ASP A 270 14.40 29.26 -4.16
N SER A 271 13.67 29.32 -3.04
CA SER A 271 13.39 30.58 -2.34
C SER A 271 14.63 31.20 -1.67
N GLY A 272 15.69 30.42 -1.46
CA GLY A 272 16.85 30.82 -0.68
C GLY A 272 16.56 30.95 0.81
N TYR A 273 15.47 30.35 1.30
CA TYR A 273 15.16 30.34 2.73
C TYR A 273 16.17 29.51 3.51
N GLU A 274 16.76 30.09 4.53
CA GLU A 274 17.66 29.40 5.44
C GLU A 274 16.94 29.05 6.73
N PRO A 275 16.54 27.77 6.95
CA PRO A 275 15.83 27.37 8.16
C PRO A 275 16.72 27.49 9.41
N MET A 276 16.10 27.62 10.59
CA MET A 276 16.86 27.62 11.84
C MET A 276 17.35 26.23 12.18
N ASN A 277 16.50 25.22 12.00
CA ASN A 277 16.82 23.80 12.25
C ASN A 277 16.91 23.05 10.94
N ASP A 278 17.55 21.89 10.93
CA ASP A 278 17.57 21.01 9.78
C ASP A 278 16.13 20.61 9.36
N ILE A 279 15.88 20.55 8.06
CA ILE A 279 14.65 19.95 7.51
C ILE A 279 15.05 18.71 6.75
N ILE A 280 14.54 17.57 7.18
CA ILE A 280 14.80 16.26 6.57
C ILE A 280 13.55 15.85 5.79
N PHE A 281 13.73 15.56 4.51
CA PHE A 281 12.71 15.01 3.64
C PHE A 281 12.97 13.52 3.50
N VAL A 282 12.01 12.69 3.90
CA VAL A 282 12.15 11.24 3.86
C VAL A 282 11.02 10.62 3.06
N ILE A 283 11.37 9.69 2.19
CA ILE A 283 10.42 8.88 1.45
C ILE A 283 10.62 7.44 1.88
N HIS A 284 9.59 6.89 2.54
CA HIS A 284 9.63 5.54 3.10
C HIS A 284 9.30 4.49 2.04
N GLY A 285 9.98 3.37 2.09
CA GLY A 285 9.52 2.13 1.47
C GLY A 285 8.75 1.28 2.48
N SER A 286 8.05 0.26 2.00
CA SER A 286 7.36 -0.73 2.85
C SER A 286 6.41 -0.09 3.87
N GLU A 287 5.63 0.89 3.40
CA GLU A 287 4.56 1.48 4.19
C GLU A 287 3.32 0.61 4.09
N GLU A 288 2.91 0.26 2.87
CA GLU A 288 1.72 -0.50 2.56
C GLU A 288 1.79 -1.95 3.05
N TRP A 289 2.96 -2.54 3.01
CA TRP A 289 3.21 -3.90 3.44
C TRP A 289 4.71 -4.21 3.47
N GLY A 290 5.13 -5.09 4.39
CA GLY A 290 6.53 -5.50 4.45
C GLY A 290 6.82 -6.66 5.39
N SER A 291 5.80 -7.18 6.10
CA SER A 291 5.97 -8.28 7.04
C SER A 291 4.74 -9.19 7.03
N PHE A 292 4.92 -10.44 6.62
CA PHE A 292 3.84 -11.41 6.50
C PHE A 292 3.46 -12.05 7.84
N GLY A 293 2.16 -12.19 8.05
CA GLY A 293 1.63 -12.98 9.17
C GLY A 293 1.81 -12.34 10.53
N THR A 294 1.91 -11.03 10.60
CA THR A 294 2.02 -10.26 11.85
C THR A 294 0.91 -9.20 11.94
N GLN A 295 0.83 -8.54 13.11
CA GLN A 295 -0.04 -7.37 13.30
C GLN A 295 0.66 -6.06 12.88
N TYR A 296 1.89 -6.15 12.40
CA TYR A 296 2.78 -5.04 12.08
C TYR A 296 3.36 -5.19 10.68
N ASP A 297 2.55 -5.63 9.72
CA ASP A 297 2.92 -5.73 8.32
C ASP A 297 3.00 -4.36 7.63
N TRP A 298 2.42 -3.34 8.23
CA TRP A 298 2.30 -1.98 7.77
C TRP A 298 3.36 -1.05 8.40
N THR A 299 3.81 -0.01 7.65
CA THR A 299 4.79 1.00 8.09
C THR A 299 6.16 0.46 8.51
N VAL A 300 6.58 -0.67 7.94
CA VAL A 300 7.86 -1.33 8.27
C VAL A 300 9.06 -0.42 8.04
N GLY A 301 9.11 0.31 6.92
CA GLY A 301 10.21 1.22 6.61
C GLY A 301 10.35 2.36 7.62
N ALA A 302 9.25 3.00 8.01
CA ALA A 302 9.27 4.05 9.02
C ALA A 302 9.70 3.53 10.39
N TRP A 303 9.26 2.31 10.75
CA TRP A 303 9.67 1.66 11.99
C TRP A 303 11.18 1.38 12.00
N GLU A 304 11.71 0.82 10.91
CA GLU A 304 13.15 0.56 10.75
C GLU A 304 13.98 1.84 10.81
N MET A 305 13.49 2.93 10.20
CA MET A 305 14.17 4.21 10.23
C MET A 305 14.40 4.69 11.67
N ILE A 306 13.36 4.70 12.50
CA ILE A 306 13.45 5.24 13.86
C ILE A 306 14.20 4.28 14.81
N ASN A 307 14.06 2.99 14.64
CA ASN A 307 14.60 2.02 15.58
C ASN A 307 16.04 1.59 15.25
N HIS A 308 16.42 1.59 13.96
CA HIS A 308 17.70 1.04 13.54
C HIS A 308 18.56 1.99 12.72
N GLN A 309 17.96 2.75 11.78
CA GLN A 309 18.72 3.62 10.88
C GLN A 309 19.10 4.95 11.53
N HIS A 310 18.13 5.61 12.18
CA HIS A 310 18.31 6.91 12.85
C HIS A 310 17.72 6.95 14.28
N PRO A 311 18.12 6.05 15.17
CA PRO A 311 17.62 6.04 16.54
C PRO A 311 17.96 7.33 17.32
N GLU A 312 18.99 8.07 16.90
CA GLU A 312 19.38 9.35 17.48
C GLU A 312 18.39 10.49 17.19
N TRP A 313 17.43 10.29 16.28
CA TRP A 313 16.38 11.29 16.01
C TRP A 313 15.39 11.42 17.17
N VAL A 314 15.32 10.42 18.03
CA VAL A 314 14.51 10.48 19.25
C VAL A 314 15.03 11.60 20.15
N GLY A 315 14.16 12.57 20.44
CA GLY A 315 14.49 13.76 21.23
C GLY A 315 15.11 14.92 20.45
N LYS A 316 15.47 14.72 19.17
CA LYS A 316 15.91 15.79 18.26
C LYS A 316 14.81 16.27 17.32
N THR A 317 13.88 15.42 16.96
CA THR A 317 12.80 15.76 16.05
C THR A 317 11.74 16.58 16.76
N LEU A 318 11.58 17.84 16.35
CA LEU A 318 10.58 18.77 16.89
C LEU A 318 9.19 18.47 16.35
N SER A 319 9.12 18.06 15.09
CA SER A 319 7.88 17.72 14.40
C SER A 319 8.16 16.70 13.31
N PHE A 320 7.25 15.75 13.15
CA PHE A 320 7.14 14.90 11.96
C PHE A 320 5.85 15.25 11.24
N ILE A 321 5.97 15.62 9.97
CA ILE A 321 4.84 15.97 9.09
C ILE A 321 4.74 14.87 8.03
N ASN A 322 3.78 14.00 8.19
CA ASN A 322 3.52 12.95 7.22
C ASN A 322 2.49 13.41 6.19
N PHE A 323 2.80 13.21 4.92
CA PHE A 323 1.86 13.37 3.82
C PHE A 323 1.30 12.01 3.45
N GLU A 324 -0.03 11.93 3.56
CA GLU A 324 -0.85 10.76 3.20
C GLU A 324 -2.07 11.25 2.45
N LEU A 325 -2.36 10.74 1.26
CA LEU A 325 -3.43 11.26 0.39
C LEU A 325 -4.40 10.18 -0.09
#